data_14e5eb0171ef3b374ea73966222ce2fb
#
_entry.id   14e5eb0171ef3b374ea73966222ce2fb
#
_cell.length_a   1.000
_cell.length_b   1.000
_cell.length_c   1.000
_cell.angle_alpha   90.00
_cell.angle_beta   90.00
_cell.angle_gamma   90.00
#
_symmetry.space_group_name_H-M   'P 1'
#
loop_
_entity.id
_entity.type
_entity.pdbx_description
1 polymer ?
#
loop_
_entity_poly.entity_id
_entity_poly.type
_entity_poly.pdbx_seq_one_letter_code
_entity_poly.pdbx_strand_id
1 'polypeptide(L)'
;MSQIVTGADPEPFVTPTTVSPQRIFWATWLGWMLDGFDSAMYSYILVATLTELLPASGIAVNHANIGIYGGLLFSIFMLGWACSMFWGWAADRYGRVRIMCLTVLVYSFFTAFCGLSTGIVMFAIFRFIAGFGIGGEWAAGTPLLHESVPENMRVRLAGWLHTATPTGLFLAALVTLMVGSLFGWRGMFFLGILPAFLTIYLRRNIPEPQRRSALAKPAFSALFAKGQAQTTWAAAALLACIIFGLWSSNFWAPTVVATKLAAAGMTVAHAQQMGAVAGLITNVGTLLGCLLMPWITGRLGSRRWTAVLFFLGSLVSVVASYSIAIQLADNLILFFVLLPVLGFFTNGVFGLFTIWLPEMFPSVLRGAGSGFAFSFGRILGAAGPTLIGAVAALLGSYPTAISLLSLIYVIGLPFIALAPETANRALAD
;
A
#
# COMPACT_ATOMS: atom_id res chain seq x y z
N MET A 1 -13.83 -0.42 -64.32
CA MET A 1 -14.86 -0.26 -63.29
C MET A 1 -14.39 -1.04 -62.05
N SER A 2 -13.66 -0.38 -61.15
CA SER A 2 -13.22 -0.97 -59.88
C SER A 2 -14.10 -0.37 -58.78
N GLN A 3 -14.87 -1.24 -58.10
CA GLN A 3 -15.65 -0.85 -56.95
C GLN A 3 -14.67 -0.65 -55.76
N ILE A 4 -14.61 0.58 -55.29
CA ILE A 4 -13.96 0.94 -54.01
C ILE A 4 -14.90 0.45 -52.90
N VAL A 5 -14.50 -0.60 -52.20
CA VAL A 5 -15.13 -1.03 -50.95
C VAL A 5 -14.65 -0.04 -49.88
N THR A 6 -15.51 0.90 -49.55
CA THR A 6 -15.30 1.78 -48.36
C THR A 6 -15.42 0.90 -47.13
N GLY A 7 -14.27 0.63 -46.50
CA GLY A 7 -14.23 0.01 -45.19
C GLY A 7 -14.91 0.94 -44.17
N ALA A 8 -16.06 0.51 -43.67
CA ALA A 8 -16.67 1.12 -42.50
C ALA A 8 -15.74 0.84 -41.31
N ASP A 9 -15.22 1.92 -40.70
CA ASP A 9 -14.57 1.82 -39.41
C ASP A 9 -15.48 1.10 -38.42
N PRO A 10 -15.01 0.10 -37.69
CA PRO A 10 -15.82 -0.54 -36.69
C PRO A 10 -16.11 0.51 -35.60
N GLU A 11 -17.34 0.98 -35.53
CA GLU A 11 -17.83 1.77 -34.41
C GLU A 11 -17.42 1.09 -33.10
N PRO A 12 -16.88 1.83 -32.12
CA PRO A 12 -16.54 1.26 -30.82
C PRO A 12 -17.86 0.84 -30.14
N PHE A 13 -18.18 -0.45 -30.18
CA PHE A 13 -19.29 -1.03 -29.43
C PHE A 13 -19.05 -0.80 -27.92
N VAL A 14 -19.43 0.35 -27.43
CA VAL A 14 -19.66 0.59 -26.01
C VAL A 14 -21.07 0.08 -25.73
N THR A 15 -21.22 -1.19 -25.40
CA THR A 15 -22.45 -1.64 -24.74
C THR A 15 -22.52 -0.91 -23.41
N PRO A 16 -23.56 -0.08 -23.17
CA PRO A 16 -23.70 0.63 -21.91
C PRO A 16 -23.82 -0.40 -20.80
N THR A 17 -22.85 -0.42 -19.90
CA THR A 17 -23.00 -1.15 -18.64
C THR A 17 -24.23 -0.58 -17.95
N THR A 18 -25.23 -1.41 -17.64
CA THR A 18 -26.48 -1.04 -16.96
C THR A 18 -26.25 -0.51 -15.54
N VAL A 19 -24.99 -0.44 -15.10
CA VAL A 19 -24.59 -0.03 -13.76
C VAL A 19 -23.95 1.36 -13.78
N SER A 20 -24.42 2.21 -12.90
CA SER A 20 -23.88 3.55 -12.72
C SER A 20 -22.36 3.50 -12.40
N PRO A 21 -21.51 4.28 -13.11
CA PRO A 21 -20.09 4.42 -12.83
C PRO A 21 -19.78 4.72 -11.35
N GLN A 22 -20.67 5.46 -10.69
CA GLN A 22 -20.55 5.79 -9.27
C GLN A 22 -20.61 4.54 -8.36
N ARG A 23 -21.47 3.56 -8.68
CA ARG A 23 -21.57 2.33 -7.87
C ARG A 23 -20.30 1.48 -7.97
N ILE A 24 -19.71 1.41 -9.15
CA ILE A 24 -18.45 0.69 -9.38
C ILE A 24 -17.31 1.41 -8.67
N PHE A 25 -17.26 2.75 -8.77
CA PHE A 25 -16.28 3.55 -8.07
C PHE A 25 -16.34 3.32 -6.55
N TRP A 26 -17.53 3.48 -5.94
CA TRP A 26 -17.67 3.31 -4.49
C TRP A 26 -17.37 1.88 -4.01
N ALA A 27 -17.71 0.89 -4.80
CA ALA A 27 -17.38 -0.51 -4.49
C ALA A 27 -15.87 -0.75 -4.46
N THR A 28 -15.15 -0.27 -5.48
CA THR A 28 -13.69 -0.39 -5.56
C THR A 28 -13.02 0.49 -4.51
N TRP A 29 -13.54 1.69 -4.25
CA TRP A 29 -13.02 2.60 -3.25
C TRP A 29 -13.17 2.03 -1.83
N LEU A 30 -14.34 1.47 -1.49
CA LEU A 30 -14.56 0.82 -0.20
C LEU A 30 -13.63 -0.39 0.01
N GLY A 31 -13.42 -1.17 -1.02
CA GLY A 31 -12.49 -2.27 -0.94
C GLY A 31 -11.07 -1.81 -0.62
N TRP A 32 -10.52 -0.88 -1.39
CA TRP A 32 -9.18 -0.34 -1.13
C TRP A 32 -9.07 0.37 0.23
N MET A 33 -10.13 0.98 0.69
CA MET A 33 -10.18 1.55 2.04
C MET A 33 -10.05 0.45 3.10
N LEU A 34 -10.75 -0.67 2.92
CA LEU A 34 -10.69 -1.80 3.85
C LEU A 34 -9.34 -2.53 3.80
N ASP A 35 -8.69 -2.59 2.63
CA ASP A 35 -7.30 -3.05 2.49
C ASP A 35 -6.33 -2.19 3.29
N GLY A 36 -6.48 -0.86 3.19
CA GLY A 36 -5.70 0.09 3.97
C GLY A 36 -5.93 -0.09 5.47
N PHE A 37 -7.18 -0.30 5.89
CA PHE A 37 -7.54 -0.59 7.27
C PHE A 37 -6.82 -1.83 7.80
N ASP A 38 -6.91 -2.96 7.11
CA ASP A 38 -6.28 -4.21 7.55
C ASP A 38 -4.76 -4.12 7.57
N SER A 39 -4.17 -3.49 6.55
CA SER A 39 -2.72 -3.34 6.45
C SER A 39 -2.11 -2.54 7.60
N ALA A 40 -2.81 -1.49 8.08
CA ALA A 40 -2.31 -0.65 9.17
C ALA A 40 -2.61 -1.20 10.55
N MET A 41 -3.73 -1.91 10.71
CA MET A 41 -4.23 -2.35 12.02
C MET A 41 -3.17 -3.05 12.85
N TYR A 42 -2.40 -3.97 12.23
CA TYR A 42 -1.36 -4.71 12.93
C TYR A 42 -0.30 -3.81 13.56
N SER A 43 0.10 -2.71 12.93
CA SER A 43 1.11 -1.80 13.48
C SER A 43 0.68 -1.16 14.80
N TYR A 44 -0.62 -0.93 14.97
CA TYR A 44 -1.18 -0.32 16.18
C TYR A 44 -1.30 -1.31 17.34
N ILE A 45 -1.53 -2.59 17.05
CA ILE A 45 -1.73 -3.63 18.06
C ILE A 45 -0.54 -4.59 18.19
N LEU A 46 0.57 -4.32 17.48
CA LEU A 46 1.75 -5.20 17.37
C LEU A 46 2.30 -5.60 18.73
N VAL A 47 2.55 -4.63 19.62
CA VAL A 47 3.15 -4.89 20.92
C VAL A 47 2.25 -5.78 21.75
N ALA A 48 0.94 -5.48 21.81
CA ALA A 48 -0.03 -6.28 22.55
C ALA A 48 -0.14 -7.72 22.01
N THR A 49 -0.14 -7.87 20.68
CA THR A 49 -0.16 -9.18 20.01
C THR A 49 1.07 -10.02 20.37
N LEU A 50 2.26 -9.44 20.28
CA LEU A 50 3.50 -10.15 20.51
C LEU A 50 3.75 -10.44 22.00
N THR A 51 3.31 -9.58 22.90
CA THR A 51 3.39 -9.83 24.34
C THR A 51 2.66 -11.10 24.76
N GLU A 52 1.61 -11.49 24.02
CA GLU A 52 0.88 -12.72 24.27
C GLU A 52 1.39 -13.92 23.44
N LEU A 53 1.67 -13.71 22.14
CA LEU A 53 2.02 -14.83 21.25
C LEU A 53 3.47 -15.31 21.38
N LEU A 54 4.42 -14.44 21.78
CA LEU A 54 5.82 -14.84 21.97
C LEU A 54 5.96 -15.89 23.10
N PRO A 55 5.45 -15.64 24.32
CA PRO A 55 5.51 -16.65 25.39
C PRO A 55 4.78 -17.94 25.02
N ALA A 56 3.61 -17.84 24.38
CA ALA A 56 2.85 -19.00 23.89
C ALA A 56 3.65 -19.86 22.88
N SER A 57 4.68 -19.28 22.25
CA SER A 57 5.58 -19.95 21.32
C SER A 57 6.95 -20.30 21.93
N GLY A 58 7.10 -20.16 23.26
CA GLY A 58 8.37 -20.44 23.95
C GLY A 58 9.45 -19.37 23.76
N ILE A 59 9.09 -18.16 23.34
CA ILE A 59 9.99 -17.05 23.04
C ILE A 59 9.88 -15.97 24.09
N ALA A 60 11.00 -15.51 24.63
CA ALA A 60 11.00 -14.45 25.64
C ALA A 60 10.51 -13.12 25.08
N VAL A 61 9.70 -12.39 25.87
CA VAL A 61 9.27 -11.02 25.54
C VAL A 61 10.35 -10.04 25.92
N ASN A 62 11.02 -9.48 24.93
CA ASN A 62 12.00 -8.43 25.08
C ASN A 62 12.00 -7.52 23.85
N HIS A 63 12.67 -6.38 23.94
CA HIS A 63 12.75 -5.37 22.88
C HIS A 63 13.24 -5.96 21.53
N ALA A 64 14.26 -6.84 21.57
CA ALA A 64 14.81 -7.47 20.37
C ALA A 64 13.80 -8.41 19.70
N ASN A 65 13.16 -9.29 20.46
CA ASN A 65 12.18 -10.23 19.92
C ASN A 65 10.91 -9.53 19.41
N ILE A 66 10.42 -8.49 20.09
CA ILE A 66 9.31 -7.67 19.58
C ILE A 66 9.69 -7.04 18.24
N GLY A 67 10.93 -6.53 18.09
CA GLY A 67 11.41 -5.96 16.85
C GLY A 67 11.49 -6.98 15.72
N ILE A 68 12.20 -8.08 15.96
CA ILE A 68 12.44 -9.12 14.96
C ILE A 68 11.11 -9.76 14.50
N TYR A 69 10.32 -10.27 15.43
CA TYR A 69 9.07 -10.96 15.11
C TYR A 69 7.98 -9.99 14.61
N GLY A 70 7.94 -8.76 15.13
CA GLY A 70 7.01 -7.74 14.64
C GLY A 70 7.25 -7.38 13.19
N GLY A 71 8.50 -7.13 12.83
CA GLY A 71 8.90 -6.87 11.46
C GLY A 71 8.70 -8.08 10.55
N LEU A 72 9.13 -9.28 11.00
CA LEU A 72 9.01 -10.52 10.24
C LEU A 72 7.56 -10.86 9.88
N LEU A 73 6.64 -10.77 10.83
CA LEU A 73 5.22 -11.07 10.62
C LEU A 73 4.56 -10.09 9.65
N PHE A 74 4.97 -8.82 9.68
CA PHE A 74 4.50 -7.85 8.69
C PHE A 74 5.13 -8.09 7.31
N SER A 75 6.40 -8.46 7.26
CA SER A 75 7.07 -8.83 6.00
C SER A 75 6.44 -10.06 5.36
N ILE A 76 6.06 -11.07 6.13
CA ILE A 76 5.34 -12.26 5.66
C ILE A 76 3.98 -11.86 5.04
N PHE A 77 3.26 -10.96 5.67
CA PHE A 77 2.03 -10.38 5.11
C PHE A 77 2.29 -9.65 3.77
N MET A 78 3.32 -8.81 3.71
CA MET A 78 3.70 -8.11 2.48
C MET A 78 4.15 -9.06 1.35
N LEU A 79 4.82 -10.16 1.68
CA LEU A 79 5.17 -11.20 0.69
C LEU A 79 3.92 -11.88 0.14
N GLY A 80 2.93 -12.16 0.99
CA GLY A 80 1.60 -12.59 0.51
C GLY A 80 1.00 -11.58 -0.46
N TRP A 81 1.03 -10.30 -0.10
CA TRP A 81 0.53 -9.21 -0.96
C TRP A 81 1.30 -9.10 -2.29
N ALA A 82 2.59 -9.36 -2.31
CA ALA A 82 3.40 -9.33 -3.53
C ALA A 82 3.00 -10.42 -4.55
N CYS A 83 2.39 -11.52 -4.10
CA CYS A 83 1.85 -12.56 -4.97
C CYS A 83 0.58 -12.15 -5.74
N SER A 84 0.18 -10.90 -5.67
CA SER A 84 -1.04 -10.32 -6.29
C SER A 84 -1.12 -10.49 -7.81
N MET A 85 0.01 -10.66 -8.50
CA MET A 85 0.01 -10.91 -9.95
C MET A 85 -0.81 -12.16 -10.34
N PHE A 86 -0.89 -13.15 -9.44
CA PHE A 86 -1.72 -14.34 -9.63
C PHE A 86 -3.20 -14.00 -9.80
N TRP A 87 -3.68 -13.05 -9.01
CA TRP A 87 -5.06 -12.62 -9.04
C TRP A 87 -5.42 -11.85 -10.31
N GLY A 88 -4.47 -11.09 -10.87
CA GLY A 88 -4.65 -10.41 -12.16
C GLY A 88 -4.91 -11.42 -13.28
N TRP A 89 -4.11 -12.50 -13.35
CA TRP A 89 -4.34 -13.60 -14.29
C TRP A 89 -5.68 -14.31 -14.03
N ALA A 90 -6.00 -14.59 -12.78
CA ALA A 90 -7.28 -15.23 -12.43
C ALA A 90 -8.48 -14.33 -12.77
N ALA A 91 -8.39 -13.02 -12.53
CA ALA A 91 -9.43 -12.05 -12.87
C ALA A 91 -9.69 -11.97 -14.38
N ASP A 92 -8.62 -12.01 -15.17
CA ASP A 92 -8.71 -12.05 -16.62
C ASP A 92 -9.38 -13.36 -17.13
N ARG A 93 -9.22 -14.48 -16.40
CA ARG A 93 -9.74 -15.80 -16.83
C ARG A 93 -11.14 -16.09 -16.29
N TYR A 94 -11.39 -15.79 -15.03
CA TYR A 94 -12.61 -16.20 -14.31
C TYR A 94 -13.62 -15.07 -14.10
N GLY A 95 -13.20 -13.83 -14.35
CA GLY A 95 -14.02 -12.64 -14.21
C GLY A 95 -13.56 -11.74 -13.06
N ARG A 96 -13.67 -10.42 -13.27
CA ARG A 96 -13.12 -9.42 -12.36
C ARG A 96 -13.89 -9.33 -11.06
N VAL A 97 -15.22 -9.29 -11.14
CA VAL A 97 -16.08 -9.19 -9.94
C VAL A 97 -16.01 -10.46 -9.11
N ARG A 98 -15.98 -11.63 -9.77
CA ARG A 98 -15.85 -12.92 -9.06
C ARG A 98 -14.55 -13.01 -8.28
N ILE A 99 -13.42 -12.66 -8.91
CA ILE A 99 -12.12 -12.71 -8.26
C ILE A 99 -12.03 -11.65 -7.16
N MET A 100 -12.55 -10.45 -7.38
CA MET A 100 -12.61 -9.43 -6.33
C MET A 100 -13.41 -9.91 -5.11
N CYS A 101 -14.57 -10.56 -5.30
CA CYS A 101 -15.32 -11.16 -4.20
C CYS A 101 -14.52 -12.25 -3.47
N LEU A 102 -13.86 -13.14 -4.22
CA LEU A 102 -13.06 -14.23 -3.63
C LEU A 102 -11.91 -13.68 -2.79
N THR A 103 -11.19 -12.70 -3.30
CA THR A 103 -10.03 -12.12 -2.63
C THR A 103 -10.42 -11.35 -1.37
N VAL A 104 -11.54 -10.60 -1.40
CA VAL A 104 -12.10 -9.96 -0.21
C VAL A 104 -12.49 -11.00 0.85
N LEU A 105 -13.13 -12.09 0.47
CA LEU A 105 -13.45 -13.17 1.41
C LEU A 105 -12.19 -13.78 2.02
N VAL A 106 -11.18 -14.09 1.18
CA VAL A 106 -9.93 -14.69 1.64
C VAL A 106 -9.27 -13.79 2.70
N TYR A 107 -9.02 -12.52 2.40
CA TYR A 107 -8.33 -11.70 3.37
C TYR A 107 -9.18 -11.42 4.62
N SER A 108 -10.48 -11.21 4.48
CA SER A 108 -11.36 -10.95 5.63
C SER A 108 -11.39 -12.11 6.62
N PHE A 109 -11.55 -13.34 6.13
CA PHE A 109 -11.55 -14.52 6.99
C PHE A 109 -10.19 -14.76 7.65
N PHE A 110 -9.09 -14.67 6.87
CA PHE A 110 -7.76 -14.94 7.41
C PHE A 110 -7.27 -13.82 8.32
N THR A 111 -7.68 -12.57 8.12
CA THR A 111 -7.47 -11.51 9.11
C THR A 111 -8.24 -11.82 10.41
N ALA A 112 -9.51 -12.20 10.33
CA ALA A 112 -10.25 -12.58 11.53
C ALA A 112 -9.63 -13.81 12.24
N PHE A 113 -9.14 -14.79 11.49
CA PHE A 113 -8.45 -15.97 12.04
C PHE A 113 -7.14 -15.62 12.74
N CYS A 114 -6.47 -14.52 12.41
CA CYS A 114 -5.35 -14.02 13.21
C CYS A 114 -5.75 -13.82 14.68
N GLY A 115 -7.00 -13.41 14.95
CA GLY A 115 -7.53 -13.29 16.31
C GLY A 115 -7.66 -14.61 17.07
N LEU A 116 -7.69 -15.75 16.37
CA LEU A 116 -7.73 -17.10 16.96
C LEU A 116 -6.35 -17.72 17.16
N SER A 117 -5.29 -17.02 16.76
CA SER A 117 -3.94 -17.60 16.81
C SER A 117 -3.49 -17.86 18.25
N THR A 118 -2.93 -19.05 18.45
CA THR A 118 -2.37 -19.51 19.72
C THR A 118 -0.84 -19.46 19.77
N GLY A 119 -0.18 -19.11 18.65
CA GLY A 119 1.27 -18.99 18.54
C GLY A 119 1.69 -18.26 17.28
N ILE A 120 2.99 -17.93 17.20
CA ILE A 120 3.60 -17.11 16.14
C ILE A 120 3.47 -17.77 14.77
N VAL A 121 3.65 -19.08 14.65
CA VAL A 121 3.63 -19.80 13.36
C VAL A 121 2.21 -19.75 12.77
N MET A 122 1.19 -20.04 13.57
CA MET A 122 -0.21 -19.97 13.13
C MET A 122 -0.58 -18.55 12.68
N PHE A 123 -0.17 -17.55 13.45
CA PHE A 123 -0.38 -16.16 13.11
C PHE A 123 0.31 -15.78 11.80
N ALA A 124 1.57 -16.22 11.59
CA ALA A 124 2.33 -15.97 10.37
C ALA A 124 1.64 -16.54 9.11
N ILE A 125 1.12 -17.78 9.20
CA ILE A 125 0.40 -18.42 8.11
C ILE A 125 -0.86 -17.62 7.76
N PHE A 126 -1.64 -17.21 8.75
CA PHE A 126 -2.85 -16.44 8.52
C PHE A 126 -2.54 -15.05 7.96
N ARG A 127 -1.47 -14.39 8.44
CA ARG A 127 -1.01 -13.10 7.89
C ARG A 127 -0.55 -13.23 6.43
N PHE A 128 0.15 -14.31 6.06
CA PHE A 128 0.53 -14.54 4.67
C PHE A 128 -0.70 -14.69 3.76
N ILE A 129 -1.68 -15.51 4.16
CA ILE A 129 -2.87 -15.76 3.35
C ILE A 129 -3.77 -14.51 3.29
N ALA A 130 -3.87 -13.74 4.40
CA ALA A 130 -4.55 -12.45 4.39
C ALA A 130 -3.90 -11.48 3.40
N GLY A 131 -2.56 -11.34 3.44
CA GLY A 131 -1.82 -10.53 2.48
C GLY A 131 -2.02 -10.98 1.02
N PHE A 132 -2.01 -12.30 0.77
CA PHE A 132 -2.30 -12.86 -0.54
C PHE A 132 -3.68 -12.44 -1.05
N GLY A 133 -4.71 -12.48 -0.18
CA GLY A 133 -6.06 -12.02 -0.51
C GLY A 133 -6.10 -10.53 -0.88
N ILE A 134 -5.52 -9.65 -0.05
CA ILE A 134 -5.47 -8.19 -0.29
C ILE A 134 -4.90 -7.86 -1.67
N GLY A 135 -3.86 -8.58 -2.08
CA GLY A 135 -3.24 -8.35 -3.39
C GLY A 135 -4.18 -8.49 -4.59
N GLY A 136 -5.24 -9.27 -4.47
CA GLY A 136 -6.18 -9.50 -5.56
C GLY A 136 -7.17 -8.37 -5.80
N GLU A 137 -7.50 -7.63 -4.78
CA GLU A 137 -8.44 -6.52 -4.92
C GLU A 137 -7.91 -5.41 -5.82
N TRP A 138 -6.64 -5.02 -5.63
CA TRP A 138 -6.01 -4.04 -6.50
C TRP A 138 -5.90 -4.54 -7.96
N ALA A 139 -5.56 -5.82 -8.15
CA ALA A 139 -5.40 -6.43 -9.47
C ALA A 139 -6.71 -6.57 -10.25
N ALA A 140 -7.85 -6.73 -9.57
CA ALA A 140 -9.17 -6.86 -10.19
C ALA A 140 -9.94 -5.53 -10.23
N GLY A 141 -9.88 -4.72 -9.16
CA GLY A 141 -10.68 -3.51 -8.98
C GLY A 141 -10.27 -2.36 -9.90
N THR A 142 -8.97 -2.10 -10.06
CA THR A 142 -8.50 -1.02 -10.95
C THR A 142 -8.92 -1.22 -12.39
N PRO A 143 -8.69 -2.39 -13.01
CA PRO A 143 -9.20 -2.65 -14.35
C PRO A 143 -10.73 -2.63 -14.44
N LEU A 144 -11.43 -3.14 -13.42
CA LEU A 144 -12.89 -3.08 -13.36
C LEU A 144 -13.40 -1.64 -13.48
N LEU A 145 -12.81 -0.72 -12.71
CA LEU A 145 -13.15 0.70 -12.78
C LEU A 145 -12.86 1.26 -14.18
N HIS A 146 -11.65 1.03 -14.72
CA HIS A 146 -11.24 1.55 -16.03
C HIS A 146 -12.08 1.02 -17.19
N GLU A 147 -12.54 -0.24 -17.13
CA GLU A 147 -13.37 -0.86 -18.16
C GLU A 147 -14.83 -0.40 -18.09
N SER A 148 -15.28 0.06 -16.93
CA SER A 148 -16.70 0.37 -16.66
C SER A 148 -17.02 1.86 -16.70
N VAL A 149 -16.00 2.74 -16.79
CA VAL A 149 -16.15 4.20 -16.71
C VAL A 149 -15.81 4.85 -18.04
N PRO A 150 -16.59 5.88 -18.48
CA PRO A 150 -16.29 6.68 -19.67
C PRO A 150 -14.87 7.27 -19.61
N GLU A 151 -14.24 7.39 -20.76
CA GLU A 151 -12.82 7.77 -20.89
C GLU A 151 -12.49 9.13 -20.25
N ASN A 152 -13.38 10.09 -20.42
CA ASN A 152 -13.28 11.45 -19.86
C ASN A 152 -13.30 11.48 -18.32
N MET A 153 -13.80 10.45 -17.65
CA MET A 153 -13.88 10.37 -16.19
C MET A 153 -12.77 9.51 -15.58
N ARG A 154 -12.06 8.68 -16.36
CA ARG A 154 -11.07 7.69 -15.87
C ARG A 154 -9.98 8.34 -15.03
N VAL A 155 -9.34 9.38 -15.54
CA VAL A 155 -8.23 10.06 -14.84
C VAL A 155 -8.69 10.67 -13.51
N ARG A 156 -9.85 11.33 -13.53
CA ARG A 156 -10.42 11.94 -12.33
C ARG A 156 -10.78 10.90 -11.27
N LEU A 157 -11.43 9.81 -11.65
CA LEU A 157 -11.85 8.75 -10.72
C LEU A 157 -10.66 7.94 -10.23
N ALA A 158 -9.63 7.71 -11.03
CA ALA A 158 -8.39 7.07 -10.59
C ALA A 158 -7.69 7.91 -9.50
N GLY A 159 -7.64 9.23 -9.66
CA GLY A 159 -7.12 10.13 -8.63
C GLY A 159 -7.91 10.04 -7.30
N TRP A 160 -9.25 10.06 -7.39
CA TRP A 160 -10.09 9.92 -6.21
C TRP A 160 -10.00 8.52 -5.57
N LEU A 161 -9.84 7.46 -6.38
CA LEU A 161 -9.66 6.11 -5.88
C LEU A 161 -8.44 6.00 -4.95
N HIS A 162 -7.38 6.78 -5.24
CA HIS A 162 -6.15 6.75 -4.45
C HIS A 162 -6.32 7.30 -3.03
N THR A 163 -7.40 8.03 -2.74
CA THR A 163 -7.71 8.48 -1.37
C THR A 163 -8.23 7.34 -0.49
N ALA A 164 -8.61 6.20 -1.05
CA ALA A 164 -9.18 5.07 -0.32
C ALA A 164 -8.21 4.49 0.71
N THR A 165 -6.99 4.13 0.30
CA THR A 165 -5.99 3.54 1.20
C THR A 165 -5.64 4.47 2.37
N PRO A 166 -5.30 5.76 2.19
CA PRO A 166 -5.10 6.68 3.31
C PRO A 166 -6.30 6.80 4.25
N THR A 167 -7.52 6.76 3.71
CA THR A 167 -8.74 6.76 4.53
C THR A 167 -8.83 5.48 5.38
N GLY A 168 -8.46 4.33 4.82
CA GLY A 168 -8.38 3.06 5.55
C GLY A 168 -7.33 3.09 6.67
N LEU A 169 -6.14 3.62 6.40
CA LEU A 169 -5.10 3.82 7.41
C LEU A 169 -5.60 4.69 8.56
N PHE A 170 -6.29 5.80 8.24
CA PHE A 170 -6.89 6.70 9.23
C PHE A 170 -7.97 5.98 10.04
N LEU A 171 -8.85 5.24 9.38
CA LEU A 171 -9.91 4.47 10.03
C LEU A 171 -9.35 3.40 10.98
N ALA A 172 -8.28 2.69 10.61
CA ALA A 172 -7.61 1.72 11.46
C ALA A 172 -7.09 2.35 12.76
N ALA A 173 -6.45 3.52 12.64
CA ALA A 173 -5.97 4.25 13.81
C ALA A 173 -7.15 4.72 14.71
N LEU A 174 -8.21 5.26 14.11
CA LEU A 174 -9.39 5.72 14.82
C LEU A 174 -10.10 4.58 15.55
N VAL A 175 -10.32 3.46 14.87
CA VAL A 175 -10.96 2.27 15.47
C VAL A 175 -10.10 1.71 16.60
N THR A 176 -8.77 1.64 16.42
CA THR A 176 -7.87 1.20 17.49
C THR A 176 -7.94 2.12 18.70
N LEU A 177 -8.01 3.43 18.49
CA LEU A 177 -8.14 4.41 19.58
C LEU A 177 -9.45 4.24 20.36
N MET A 178 -10.58 4.05 19.65
CA MET A 178 -11.91 4.02 20.24
C MET A 178 -12.26 2.64 20.85
N VAL A 179 -11.82 1.57 20.23
CA VAL A 179 -12.32 0.20 20.49
C VAL A 179 -11.21 -0.76 20.90
N GLY A 180 -9.96 -0.45 20.55
CA GLY A 180 -8.83 -1.36 20.81
C GLY A 180 -8.62 -1.69 22.29
N SER A 181 -8.87 -0.74 23.19
CA SER A 181 -8.78 -0.97 24.64
C SER A 181 -9.91 -1.83 25.19
N LEU A 182 -11.07 -1.87 24.52
CA LEU A 182 -12.26 -2.63 24.96
C LEU A 182 -12.18 -4.10 24.55
N PHE A 183 -11.74 -4.37 23.31
CA PHE A 183 -11.75 -5.70 22.72
C PHE A 183 -10.36 -6.35 22.64
N GLY A 184 -9.31 -5.60 22.97
CA GLY A 184 -7.93 -6.06 22.85
C GLY A 184 -7.51 -6.35 21.41
N TRP A 185 -6.30 -6.86 21.22
CA TRP A 185 -5.75 -7.13 19.90
C TRP A 185 -6.52 -8.22 19.11
N ARG A 186 -7.07 -9.22 19.80
CA ARG A 186 -7.87 -10.28 19.17
C ARG A 186 -9.17 -9.73 18.60
N GLY A 187 -9.87 -8.88 19.36
CA GLY A 187 -11.07 -8.21 18.90
C GLY A 187 -10.84 -7.32 17.71
N MET A 188 -9.69 -6.64 17.65
CA MET A 188 -9.31 -5.85 16.48
C MET A 188 -9.20 -6.71 15.22
N PHE A 189 -8.60 -7.92 15.30
CA PHE A 189 -8.54 -8.83 14.15
C PHE A 189 -9.91 -9.38 13.77
N PHE A 190 -10.82 -9.61 14.71
CA PHE A 190 -12.19 -10.03 14.37
C PHE A 190 -12.96 -8.96 13.60
N LEU A 191 -12.67 -7.67 13.78
CA LEU A 191 -13.23 -6.62 12.93
C LEU A 191 -12.80 -6.76 11.46
N GLY A 192 -11.71 -7.46 11.17
CA GLY A 192 -11.29 -7.82 9.83
C GLY A 192 -12.29 -8.68 9.05
N ILE A 193 -13.35 -9.20 9.66
CA ILE A 193 -14.45 -9.87 8.96
C ILE A 193 -15.38 -8.88 8.23
N LEU A 194 -15.41 -7.62 8.64
CA LEU A 194 -16.34 -6.62 8.10
C LEU A 194 -16.26 -6.47 6.58
N PRO A 195 -15.07 -6.49 5.92
CA PRO A 195 -14.98 -6.42 4.47
C PRO A 195 -15.72 -7.56 3.75
N ALA A 196 -15.90 -8.72 4.39
CA ALA A 196 -16.66 -9.81 3.78
C ALA A 196 -18.10 -9.41 3.42
N PHE A 197 -18.71 -8.49 4.15
CA PHE A 197 -20.04 -7.97 3.82
C PHE A 197 -20.04 -7.15 2.54
N LEU A 198 -18.92 -6.55 2.16
CA LEU A 198 -18.78 -5.83 0.88
C LEU A 198 -18.98 -6.79 -0.31
N THR A 199 -18.59 -8.06 -0.18
CA THR A 199 -18.77 -9.04 -1.26
C THR A 199 -20.25 -9.26 -1.61
N ILE A 200 -21.13 -9.15 -0.60
CA ILE A 200 -22.58 -9.28 -0.81
C ILE A 200 -23.08 -8.10 -1.66
N TYR A 201 -22.60 -6.88 -1.34
CA TYR A 201 -22.93 -5.69 -2.12
C TYR A 201 -22.39 -5.79 -3.55
N LEU A 202 -21.12 -6.16 -3.72
CA LEU A 202 -20.48 -6.33 -5.03
C LEU A 202 -21.25 -7.32 -5.89
N ARG A 203 -21.53 -8.51 -5.37
CA ARG A 203 -22.20 -9.59 -6.12
C ARG A 203 -23.63 -9.23 -6.51
N ARG A 204 -24.33 -8.44 -5.71
CA ARG A 204 -25.72 -8.04 -5.99
C ARG A 204 -25.83 -6.88 -6.95
N ASN A 205 -24.87 -5.97 -6.96
CA ASN A 205 -25.01 -4.66 -7.61
C ASN A 205 -24.08 -4.45 -8.80
N ILE A 206 -23.05 -5.27 -8.98
CA ILE A 206 -22.06 -5.12 -10.05
C ILE A 206 -22.06 -6.37 -10.92
N PRO A 207 -22.54 -6.30 -12.16
CA PRO A 207 -22.46 -7.39 -13.11
C PRO A 207 -21.01 -7.55 -13.60
N GLU A 208 -20.67 -8.75 -14.02
CA GLU A 208 -19.39 -9.04 -14.65
C GLU A 208 -19.29 -8.28 -15.99
N PRO A 209 -18.23 -7.47 -16.21
CA PRO A 209 -18.02 -6.81 -17.49
C PRO A 209 -17.95 -7.82 -18.62
N GLN A 210 -18.59 -7.54 -19.76
CA GLN A 210 -18.46 -8.38 -20.94
C GLN A 210 -16.99 -8.41 -21.36
N ARG A 211 -16.45 -9.62 -21.57
CA ARG A 211 -15.06 -9.81 -22.01
C ARG A 211 -14.83 -9.06 -23.32
N ARG A 212 -13.98 -8.03 -23.29
CA ARG A 212 -13.38 -7.55 -24.52
C ARG A 212 -12.57 -8.68 -25.13
N SER A 213 -12.87 -9.00 -26.38
CA SER A 213 -12.12 -9.92 -27.22
C SER A 213 -10.61 -9.66 -27.05
N ALA A 214 -9.86 -10.73 -26.83
CA ALA A 214 -8.44 -10.68 -26.54
C ALA A 214 -7.67 -10.11 -27.73
N LEU A 215 -7.40 -8.82 -27.72
CA LEU A 215 -6.21 -8.31 -28.40
C LEU A 215 -5.03 -9.10 -27.84
N ALA A 216 -4.23 -9.69 -28.71
CA ALA A 216 -3.09 -10.52 -28.34
C ALA A 216 -2.24 -9.74 -27.33
N LYS A 217 -2.27 -10.17 -26.05
CA LYS A 217 -1.46 -9.54 -25.02
C LYS A 217 0.01 -9.81 -25.37
N PRO A 218 0.87 -8.78 -25.44
CA PRO A 218 2.28 -9.01 -25.69
C PRO A 218 2.86 -9.95 -24.63
N ALA A 219 3.85 -10.74 -25.05
CA ALA A 219 4.51 -11.65 -24.11
C ALA A 219 5.12 -10.85 -22.93
N PHE A 220 5.05 -11.39 -21.73
CA PHE A 220 5.64 -10.77 -20.53
C PHE A 220 7.12 -10.43 -20.72
N SER A 221 7.85 -11.21 -21.52
CA SER A 221 9.24 -10.95 -21.91
C SER A 221 9.45 -9.62 -22.63
N ALA A 222 8.41 -9.04 -23.24
CA ALA A 222 8.52 -7.74 -23.91
C ALA A 222 8.88 -6.58 -22.95
N LEU A 223 8.59 -6.73 -21.66
CA LEU A 223 9.02 -5.79 -20.61
C LEU A 223 10.55 -5.69 -20.51
N PHE A 224 11.26 -6.72 -20.88
CA PHE A 224 12.71 -6.85 -20.78
C PHE A 224 13.41 -6.75 -22.13
N ALA A 225 12.68 -6.38 -23.20
CA ALA A 225 13.24 -6.13 -24.51
C ALA A 225 14.15 -4.90 -24.52
N LYS A 226 15.08 -4.85 -25.51
CA LYS A 226 15.97 -3.69 -25.71
C LYS A 226 15.15 -2.40 -25.81
N GLY A 227 15.51 -1.38 -25.01
CA GLY A 227 14.81 -0.09 -24.93
C GLY A 227 13.73 -0.02 -23.84
N GLN A 228 13.10 -1.13 -23.44
CA GLN A 228 12.10 -1.13 -22.38
C GLN A 228 12.65 -1.63 -21.03
N ALA A 229 13.66 -2.50 -21.05
CA ALA A 229 14.24 -3.11 -19.84
C ALA A 229 14.72 -2.08 -18.81
N GLN A 230 15.39 -1.02 -19.24
CA GLN A 230 15.87 0.05 -18.35
C GLN A 230 14.70 0.71 -17.61
N THR A 231 13.65 1.07 -18.34
CA THR A 231 12.42 1.66 -17.76
C THR A 231 11.76 0.71 -16.77
N THR A 232 11.66 -0.57 -17.11
CA THR A 232 11.06 -1.59 -16.27
C THR A 232 11.81 -1.75 -14.95
N TRP A 233 13.14 -1.85 -14.98
CA TRP A 233 13.95 -1.98 -13.79
C TRP A 233 14.03 -0.69 -12.97
N ALA A 234 14.09 0.48 -13.63
CA ALA A 234 14.04 1.77 -12.93
C ALA A 234 12.71 1.95 -12.17
N ALA A 235 11.58 1.66 -12.82
CA ALA A 235 10.27 1.71 -12.18
C ALA A 235 10.16 0.73 -10.99
N ALA A 236 10.64 -0.50 -11.15
CA ALA A 236 10.63 -1.52 -10.10
C ALA A 236 11.51 -1.11 -8.91
N ALA A 237 12.73 -0.60 -9.17
CA ALA A 237 13.65 -0.11 -8.13
C ALA A 237 13.10 1.10 -7.37
N LEU A 238 12.49 2.05 -8.08
CA LEU A 238 11.85 3.22 -7.45
C LEU A 238 10.72 2.79 -6.52
N LEU A 239 9.83 1.90 -6.96
CA LEU A 239 8.77 1.38 -6.11
C LEU A 239 9.32 0.56 -4.94
N ALA A 240 10.39 -0.18 -5.13
CA ALA A 240 11.07 -0.87 -4.03
C ALA A 240 11.56 0.11 -2.95
N CYS A 241 12.24 1.20 -3.37
CA CYS A 241 12.71 2.23 -2.43
C CYS A 241 11.56 2.92 -1.69
N ILE A 242 10.47 3.25 -2.40
CA ILE A 242 9.29 3.90 -1.81
C ILE A 242 8.60 2.97 -0.81
N ILE A 243 8.31 1.74 -1.21
CA ILE A 243 7.60 0.78 -0.37
C ILE A 243 8.44 0.42 0.86
N PHE A 244 9.75 0.18 0.65
CA PHE A 244 10.69 -0.05 1.74
C PHE A 244 10.70 1.13 2.73
N GLY A 245 10.94 2.35 2.25
CA GLY A 245 11.04 3.53 3.08
C GLY A 245 9.74 3.86 3.82
N LEU A 246 8.59 3.74 3.13
CA LEU A 246 7.28 3.96 3.70
C LEU A 246 7.01 3.01 4.87
N TRP A 247 7.07 1.71 4.64
CA TRP A 247 6.74 0.72 5.66
C TRP A 247 7.81 0.64 6.76
N SER A 248 9.07 0.96 6.45
CA SER A 248 10.12 1.08 7.47
C SER A 248 9.89 2.24 8.43
N SER A 249 9.37 3.36 7.97
CA SER A 249 9.18 4.55 8.81
C SER A 249 7.80 4.59 9.47
N ASN A 250 6.72 4.40 8.72
CA ASN A 250 5.36 4.59 9.23
C ASN A 250 4.86 3.40 10.06
N PHE A 251 5.24 2.17 9.70
CA PHE A 251 4.85 0.96 10.43
C PHE A 251 5.35 0.97 11.88
N TRP A 252 6.54 1.49 12.13
CA TRP A 252 7.16 1.49 13.46
C TRP A 252 6.82 2.72 14.31
N ALA A 253 6.20 3.77 13.75
CA ALA A 253 5.86 4.98 14.50
C ALA A 253 4.99 4.70 15.73
N PRO A 254 3.90 3.91 15.65
CA PRO A 254 3.11 3.53 16.83
C PRO A 254 3.92 2.77 17.88
N THR A 255 4.79 1.86 17.44
CA THR A 255 5.65 1.07 18.34
C THR A 255 6.66 1.94 19.06
N VAL A 256 7.28 2.91 18.38
CA VAL A 256 8.23 3.87 19.00
C VAL A 256 7.54 4.69 20.09
N VAL A 257 6.32 5.16 19.83
CA VAL A 257 5.53 5.89 20.85
C VAL A 257 5.16 4.97 22.00
N ALA A 258 4.63 3.77 21.71
CA ALA A 258 4.19 2.83 22.73
C ALA A 258 5.35 2.36 23.63
N THR A 259 6.51 2.04 23.06
CA THR A 259 7.68 1.61 23.85
C THR A 259 8.25 2.73 24.69
N LYS A 260 8.29 3.95 24.17
CA LYS A 260 8.76 5.13 24.92
C LYS A 260 7.85 5.44 26.12
N LEU A 261 6.53 5.40 25.93
CA LEU A 261 5.57 5.67 26.99
C LEU A 261 5.48 4.53 28.03
N ALA A 262 5.64 3.29 27.60
CA ALA A 262 5.74 2.14 28.50
C ALA A 262 7.00 2.24 29.38
N ALA A 263 8.14 2.67 28.83
CA ALA A 263 9.36 2.95 29.57
C ALA A 263 9.19 4.10 30.60
N ALA A 264 8.30 5.05 30.30
CA ALA A 264 7.90 6.12 31.25
C ALA A 264 6.89 5.69 32.30
N GLY A 265 6.54 4.38 32.39
CA GLY A 265 5.64 3.82 33.40
C GLY A 265 4.16 3.86 33.04
N MET A 266 3.79 4.17 31.80
CA MET A 266 2.41 4.13 31.35
C MET A 266 1.93 2.70 31.12
N THR A 267 0.63 2.45 31.31
CA THR A 267 0.02 1.15 31.03
C THR A 267 0.11 0.81 29.54
N VAL A 268 0.22 -0.47 29.21
CA VAL A 268 0.29 -0.95 27.80
C VAL A 268 -0.91 -0.45 27.00
N ALA A 269 -2.11 -0.45 27.57
CA ALA A 269 -3.32 0.04 26.90
C ALA A 269 -3.21 1.55 26.55
N HIS A 270 -2.76 2.38 27.48
CA HIS A 270 -2.61 3.82 27.22
C HIS A 270 -1.49 4.11 26.22
N ALA A 271 -0.37 3.38 26.33
CA ALA A 271 0.74 3.48 25.37
C ALA A 271 0.30 3.10 23.95
N GLN A 272 -0.52 2.06 23.82
CA GLN A 272 -1.11 1.65 22.55
C GLN A 272 -2.08 2.70 21.97
N GLN A 273 -2.92 3.31 22.80
CA GLN A 273 -3.79 4.41 22.37
C GLN A 273 -2.99 5.59 21.83
N MET A 274 -1.92 5.97 22.52
CA MET A 274 -1.03 7.05 22.04
C MET A 274 -0.31 6.68 20.74
N GLY A 275 0.03 5.41 20.54
CA GLY A 275 0.52 4.90 19.24
C GLY A 275 -0.52 5.05 18.13
N ALA A 276 -1.80 4.79 18.40
CA ALA A 276 -2.88 5.02 17.45
C ALA A 276 -3.07 6.52 17.14
N VAL A 277 -2.93 7.40 18.15
CA VAL A 277 -2.94 8.86 17.95
C VAL A 277 -1.80 9.29 17.02
N ALA A 278 -0.59 8.73 17.19
CA ALA A 278 0.51 8.97 16.27
C ALA A 278 0.15 8.58 14.83
N GLY A 279 -0.51 7.42 14.64
CA GLY A 279 -1.01 7.00 13.34
C GLY A 279 -2.04 7.96 12.75
N LEU A 280 -3.00 8.42 13.54
CA LEU A 280 -4.01 9.41 13.10
C LEU A 280 -3.33 10.69 12.58
N ILE A 281 -2.39 11.22 13.36
CA ILE A 281 -1.66 12.45 13.02
C ILE A 281 -0.82 12.26 11.74
N THR A 282 -0.12 11.13 11.62
CA THR A 282 0.63 10.78 10.40
C THR A 282 -0.28 10.72 9.17
N ASN A 283 -1.47 10.13 9.31
CA ASN A 283 -2.40 9.94 8.20
C ASN A 283 -3.06 11.26 7.75
N VAL A 284 -3.17 12.27 8.60
CA VAL A 284 -3.54 13.63 8.16
C VAL A 284 -2.53 14.13 7.13
N GLY A 285 -1.24 14.01 7.41
CA GLY A 285 -0.18 14.36 6.47
C GLY A 285 -0.24 13.53 5.18
N THR A 286 -0.47 12.23 5.30
CA THR A 286 -0.65 11.33 4.15
C THR A 286 -1.76 11.80 3.21
N LEU A 287 -2.93 12.12 3.74
CA LEU A 287 -4.05 12.63 2.96
C LEU A 287 -3.71 13.96 2.26
N LEU A 288 -3.08 14.89 2.98
CA LEU A 288 -2.63 16.15 2.42
C LEU A 288 -1.59 15.95 1.31
N GLY A 289 -0.64 15.02 1.50
CA GLY A 289 0.36 14.67 0.49
C GLY A 289 -0.27 14.15 -0.79
N CYS A 290 -1.22 13.22 -0.69
CA CYS A 290 -1.93 12.68 -1.84
C CYS A 290 -2.79 13.75 -2.56
N LEU A 291 -3.48 14.61 -1.82
CA LEU A 291 -4.34 15.66 -2.39
C LEU A 291 -3.55 16.78 -3.08
N LEU A 292 -2.41 17.17 -2.51
CA LEU A 292 -1.59 18.26 -3.04
C LEU A 292 -0.60 17.80 -4.13
N MET A 293 -0.35 16.49 -4.25
CA MET A 293 0.58 15.92 -5.21
C MET A 293 0.33 16.37 -6.67
N PRO A 294 -0.90 16.33 -7.22
CA PRO A 294 -1.14 16.78 -8.59
C PRO A 294 -0.81 18.26 -8.80
N TRP A 295 -1.11 19.10 -7.79
CA TRP A 295 -0.80 20.53 -7.84
C TRP A 295 0.71 20.79 -7.79
N ILE A 296 1.45 20.10 -6.88
CA ILE A 296 2.91 20.21 -6.79
C ILE A 296 3.55 19.78 -8.10
N THR A 297 3.13 18.65 -8.65
CA THR A 297 3.64 18.11 -9.93
C THR A 297 3.36 19.07 -11.10
N GLY A 298 2.16 19.68 -11.12
CA GLY A 298 1.79 20.68 -12.12
C GLY A 298 2.66 21.95 -12.02
N ARG A 299 2.97 22.40 -10.80
CA ARG A 299 3.85 23.57 -10.58
C ARG A 299 5.30 23.32 -10.95
N LEU A 300 5.82 22.13 -10.65
CA LEU A 300 7.21 21.75 -10.99
C LEU A 300 7.37 21.42 -12.47
N GLY A 301 6.30 21.05 -13.18
CA GLY A 301 6.32 20.70 -14.61
C GLY A 301 7.18 19.48 -14.94
N SER A 302 7.58 18.68 -13.94
CA SER A 302 8.47 17.52 -14.12
C SER A 302 8.12 16.42 -13.12
N ARG A 303 7.98 15.20 -13.62
CA ARG A 303 7.77 14.00 -12.80
C ARG A 303 9.02 13.67 -11.98
N ARG A 304 10.19 13.79 -12.61
CA ARG A 304 11.50 13.53 -11.97
C ARG A 304 11.75 14.48 -10.81
N TRP A 305 11.60 15.80 -11.01
CA TRP A 305 11.83 16.78 -9.93
C TRP A 305 10.83 16.62 -8.78
N THR A 306 9.58 16.28 -9.09
CA THR A 306 8.60 15.93 -8.05
C THR A 306 9.05 14.72 -7.25
N ALA A 307 9.54 13.66 -7.91
CA ALA A 307 10.07 12.48 -7.23
C ALA A 307 11.28 12.83 -6.34
N VAL A 308 12.25 13.61 -6.85
CA VAL A 308 13.40 14.09 -6.05
C VAL A 308 12.95 14.84 -4.81
N LEU A 309 12.01 15.79 -4.95
CA LEU A 309 11.45 16.55 -3.82
C LEU A 309 10.87 15.62 -2.75
N PHE A 310 10.09 14.61 -3.16
CA PHE A 310 9.45 13.70 -2.22
C PHE A 310 10.43 12.70 -1.61
N PHE A 311 11.44 12.24 -2.33
CA PHE A 311 12.49 11.36 -1.80
C PHE A 311 13.34 12.08 -0.76
N LEU A 312 13.80 13.30 -1.06
CA LEU A 312 14.57 14.12 -0.12
C LEU A 312 13.71 14.56 1.06
N GLY A 313 12.46 14.96 0.81
CA GLY A 313 11.50 15.31 1.87
C GLY A 313 11.22 14.12 2.79
N SER A 314 11.11 12.91 2.25
CA SER A 314 10.96 11.68 3.05
C SER A 314 12.18 11.44 3.92
N LEU A 315 13.39 11.50 3.35
CA LEU A 315 14.63 11.34 4.13
C LEU A 315 14.71 12.37 5.27
N VAL A 316 14.53 13.65 4.94
CA VAL A 316 14.63 14.74 5.93
C VAL A 316 13.56 14.59 7.02
N SER A 317 12.32 14.28 6.65
CA SER A 317 11.23 14.13 7.63
C SER A 317 11.42 12.91 8.53
N VAL A 318 11.96 11.79 8.01
CA VAL A 318 12.29 10.61 8.82
C VAL A 318 13.41 10.95 9.81
N VAL A 319 14.51 11.53 9.34
CA VAL A 319 15.63 11.89 10.21
C VAL A 319 15.21 12.93 11.25
N ALA A 320 14.41 13.93 10.86
CA ALA A 320 13.91 14.95 11.79
C ALA A 320 13.01 14.32 12.87
N SER A 321 12.11 13.42 12.49
CA SER A 321 11.18 12.80 13.44
C SER A 321 11.90 11.84 14.38
N TYR A 322 12.72 10.93 13.87
CA TYR A 322 13.29 9.86 14.68
C TYR A 322 14.63 10.23 15.33
N SER A 323 15.57 10.80 14.58
CA SER A 323 16.87 11.19 15.18
C SER A 323 16.78 12.48 15.96
N ILE A 324 16.18 13.54 15.40
CA ILE A 324 16.20 14.85 16.09
C ILE A 324 15.16 14.87 17.22
N ALA A 325 13.87 14.57 16.93
CA ALA A 325 12.83 14.72 17.94
C ALA A 325 12.92 13.65 19.04
N ILE A 326 13.15 12.37 18.69
CA ILE A 326 13.14 11.29 19.69
C ILE A 326 14.49 11.09 20.34
N GLN A 327 15.61 11.03 19.57
CA GLN A 327 16.90 10.68 20.15
C GLN A 327 17.64 11.89 20.74
N LEU A 328 17.74 13.00 20.00
CA LEU A 328 18.51 14.15 20.43
C LEU A 328 17.74 15.05 21.39
N ALA A 329 16.50 15.39 21.05
CA ALA A 329 15.67 16.30 21.85
C ALA A 329 14.87 15.59 22.95
N ASP A 330 14.72 14.27 22.88
CA ASP A 330 13.86 13.46 23.75
C ASP A 330 12.44 14.03 23.90
N ASN A 331 11.92 14.61 22.81
CA ASN A 331 10.70 15.40 22.82
C ASN A 331 9.61 14.72 21.98
N LEU A 332 8.67 14.09 22.69
CA LEU A 332 7.55 13.41 22.07
C LEU A 332 6.57 14.39 21.41
N ILE A 333 6.41 15.60 21.92
CA ILE A 333 5.54 16.62 21.31
C ILE A 333 6.10 17.03 19.96
N LEU A 334 7.40 17.28 19.87
CA LEU A 334 8.07 17.60 18.61
C LEU A 334 7.91 16.44 17.61
N PHE A 335 8.00 15.20 18.07
CA PHE A 335 7.73 14.02 17.23
C PHE A 335 6.32 14.06 16.64
N PHE A 336 5.29 14.28 17.47
CA PHE A 336 3.91 14.40 17.00
C PHE A 336 3.70 15.55 16.01
N VAL A 337 4.37 16.68 16.18
CA VAL A 337 4.31 17.81 15.24
C VAL A 337 4.96 17.46 13.89
N LEU A 338 5.99 16.61 13.89
CA LEU A 338 6.67 16.20 12.66
C LEU A 338 5.98 15.04 11.92
N LEU A 339 5.12 14.26 12.58
CA LEU A 339 4.42 13.13 11.95
C LEU A 339 3.59 13.50 10.73
N PRO A 340 2.84 14.63 10.66
CA PRO A 340 2.15 15.01 9.42
C PRO A 340 3.14 15.27 8.27
N VAL A 341 4.30 15.84 8.53
CA VAL A 341 5.34 16.08 7.52
C VAL A 341 5.92 14.76 7.03
N LEU A 342 6.14 13.81 7.95
CA LEU A 342 6.55 12.45 7.65
C LEU A 342 5.54 11.77 6.71
N GLY A 343 4.26 11.75 7.10
CA GLY A 343 3.19 11.15 6.30
C GLY A 343 3.03 11.81 4.93
N PHE A 344 3.15 13.14 4.88
CA PHE A 344 3.05 13.91 3.63
C PHE A 344 4.06 13.46 2.59
N PHE A 345 5.34 13.36 2.95
CA PHE A 345 6.36 12.98 1.98
C PHE A 345 6.39 11.48 1.72
N THR A 346 6.37 10.64 2.75
CA THR A 346 6.56 9.18 2.60
C THR A 346 5.40 8.50 1.88
N ASN A 347 4.17 8.96 2.11
CA ASN A 347 2.98 8.40 1.43
C ASN A 347 2.57 9.21 0.20
N GLY A 348 2.72 10.54 0.23
CA GLY A 348 2.31 11.40 -0.87
C GLY A 348 3.00 11.04 -2.19
N VAL A 349 4.21 10.50 -2.16
CA VAL A 349 4.94 10.02 -3.35
C VAL A 349 4.16 8.96 -4.14
N PHE A 350 3.30 8.16 -3.49
CA PHE A 350 2.45 7.20 -4.20
C PHE A 350 1.47 7.88 -5.16
N GLY A 351 0.98 9.08 -4.81
CA GLY A 351 0.15 9.88 -5.71
C GLY A 351 0.85 10.22 -7.02
N LEU A 352 2.16 10.48 -6.99
CA LEU A 352 2.96 10.68 -8.19
C LEU A 352 3.04 9.40 -9.04
N PHE A 353 3.31 8.26 -8.40
CA PHE A 353 3.49 6.99 -9.12
C PHE A 353 2.19 6.42 -9.70
N THR A 354 1.03 6.81 -9.20
CA THR A 354 -0.26 6.50 -9.85
C THR A 354 -0.37 7.13 -11.24
N ILE A 355 0.27 8.27 -11.44
CA ILE A 355 0.27 8.99 -12.72
C ILE A 355 1.50 8.57 -13.54
N TRP A 356 2.69 8.69 -12.97
CA TRP A 356 3.95 8.53 -13.68
C TRP A 356 4.22 7.09 -14.14
N LEU A 357 3.90 6.11 -13.29
CA LEU A 357 4.18 4.70 -13.61
C LEU A 357 3.47 4.21 -14.88
N PRO A 358 2.15 4.46 -15.07
CA PRO A 358 1.49 4.12 -16.33
C PRO A 358 2.02 4.88 -17.54
N GLU A 359 2.51 6.11 -17.34
CA GLU A 359 3.11 6.94 -18.41
C GLU A 359 4.47 6.40 -18.91
N MET A 360 5.19 5.63 -18.06
CA MET A 360 6.49 5.04 -18.41
C MET A 360 6.38 3.90 -19.43
N PHE A 361 5.20 3.31 -19.62
CA PHE A 361 5.00 2.13 -20.44
C PHE A 361 4.09 2.42 -21.63
N PRO A 362 4.41 1.84 -22.83
CA PRO A 362 3.48 1.84 -23.96
C PRO A 362 2.12 1.25 -23.58
N SER A 363 1.06 1.64 -24.29
CA SER A 363 -0.33 1.23 -23.98
C SER A 363 -0.50 -0.28 -23.84
N VAL A 364 0.14 -1.05 -24.71
CA VAL A 364 0.07 -2.53 -24.73
C VAL A 364 0.80 -3.20 -23.54
N LEU A 365 1.83 -2.55 -22.97
CA LEU A 365 2.63 -3.06 -21.84
C LEU A 365 2.28 -2.40 -20.51
N ARG A 366 1.45 -1.37 -20.50
CA ARG A 366 1.17 -0.50 -19.34
C ARG A 366 0.70 -1.29 -18.11
N GLY A 367 -0.27 -2.19 -18.29
CA GLY A 367 -0.78 -3.02 -17.20
C GLY A 367 0.25 -4.02 -16.66
N ALA A 368 0.97 -4.71 -17.57
CA ALA A 368 1.99 -5.68 -17.20
C ALA A 368 3.20 -5.01 -16.53
N GLY A 369 3.65 -3.86 -17.07
CA GLY A 369 4.78 -3.11 -16.53
C GLY A 369 4.50 -2.52 -15.15
N SER A 370 3.34 -1.87 -14.97
CA SER A 370 2.91 -1.36 -13.67
C SER A 370 2.73 -2.49 -12.65
N GLY A 371 2.09 -3.58 -13.05
CA GLY A 371 1.90 -4.75 -12.19
C GLY A 371 3.22 -5.39 -11.75
N PHE A 372 4.17 -5.56 -12.69
CA PHE A 372 5.50 -6.06 -12.38
C PHE A 372 6.22 -5.16 -11.38
N ALA A 373 6.28 -3.85 -11.67
CA ALA A 373 6.99 -2.89 -10.84
C ALA A 373 6.43 -2.85 -9.41
N PHE A 374 5.10 -2.87 -9.23
CA PHE A 374 4.48 -2.94 -7.91
C PHE A 374 4.76 -4.26 -7.19
N SER A 375 4.66 -5.41 -7.86
CA SER A 375 4.89 -6.71 -7.25
C SER A 375 6.36 -6.88 -6.83
N PHE A 376 7.28 -6.53 -7.72
CA PHE A 376 8.72 -6.56 -7.44
C PHE A 376 9.09 -5.58 -6.31
N GLY A 377 8.54 -4.36 -6.35
CA GLY A 377 8.72 -3.36 -5.31
C GLY A 377 8.24 -3.84 -3.94
N ARG A 378 7.13 -4.57 -3.87
CA ARG A 378 6.62 -5.16 -2.62
C ARG A 378 7.51 -6.29 -2.09
N ILE A 379 8.06 -7.15 -2.97
CA ILE A 379 8.99 -8.21 -2.56
C ILE A 379 10.20 -7.60 -1.86
N LEU A 380 10.83 -6.61 -2.47
CA LEU A 380 11.99 -5.94 -1.88
C LEU A 380 11.58 -5.05 -0.69
N GLY A 381 10.47 -4.33 -0.79
CA GLY A 381 9.95 -3.47 0.26
C GLY A 381 9.56 -4.25 1.52
N ALA A 382 9.14 -5.51 1.37
CA ALA A 382 8.84 -6.40 2.50
C ALA A 382 10.04 -6.63 3.43
N ALA A 383 11.27 -6.47 2.94
CA ALA A 383 12.46 -6.55 3.79
C ALA A 383 12.55 -5.40 4.81
N GLY A 384 11.94 -4.24 4.53
CA GLY A 384 12.05 -3.03 5.33
C GLY A 384 11.69 -3.24 6.80
N PRO A 385 10.45 -3.63 7.13
CA PRO A 385 10.03 -3.83 8.52
C PRO A 385 10.88 -4.85 9.29
N THR A 386 11.27 -5.97 8.65
CA THR A 386 12.17 -6.96 9.25
C THR A 386 13.55 -6.38 9.51
N LEU A 387 14.13 -5.67 8.55
CA LEU A 387 15.45 -5.07 8.72
C LEU A 387 15.46 -4.00 9.81
N ILE A 388 14.41 -3.17 9.92
CA ILE A 388 14.27 -2.24 11.04
C ILE A 388 14.25 -3.00 12.37
N GLY A 389 13.44 -4.04 12.48
CA GLY A 389 13.36 -4.84 13.71
C GLY A 389 14.70 -5.48 14.08
N ALA A 390 15.41 -6.07 13.11
CA ALA A 390 16.72 -6.70 13.31
C ALA A 390 17.80 -5.66 13.67
N VAL A 391 17.88 -4.55 12.96
CA VAL A 391 18.85 -3.48 13.24
C VAL A 391 18.54 -2.81 14.57
N ALA A 392 17.26 -2.61 14.92
CA ALA A 392 16.86 -2.09 16.22
C ALA A 392 17.25 -3.05 17.36
N ALA A 393 17.16 -4.36 17.14
CA ALA A 393 17.62 -5.37 18.11
C ALA A 393 19.14 -5.30 18.33
N LEU A 394 19.91 -5.05 17.27
CA LEU A 394 21.38 -4.91 17.34
C LEU A 394 21.83 -3.58 17.98
N LEU A 395 21.16 -2.48 17.62
CA LEU A 395 21.54 -1.14 18.07
C LEU A 395 20.82 -0.73 19.37
N GLY A 396 19.85 -1.50 19.86
CA GLY A 396 19.03 -1.18 21.02
C GLY A 396 18.05 -0.02 20.81
N SER A 397 17.82 0.44 19.54
CA SER A 397 17.06 1.66 19.25
C SER A 397 16.31 1.58 17.92
N TYR A 398 14.97 1.63 17.95
CA TYR A 398 14.14 1.77 16.75
C TYR A 398 14.40 3.09 16.01
N PRO A 399 14.44 4.27 16.67
CA PRO A 399 14.69 5.51 15.96
C PRO A 399 16.00 5.54 15.18
N THR A 400 17.08 4.96 15.74
CA THR A 400 18.38 4.84 15.03
C THR A 400 18.25 3.95 13.80
N ALA A 401 17.63 2.78 13.95
CA ALA A 401 17.43 1.83 12.85
C ALA A 401 16.61 2.45 11.72
N ILE A 402 15.51 3.13 12.05
CA ILE A 402 14.62 3.78 11.08
C ILE A 402 15.37 4.89 10.33
N SER A 403 16.10 5.75 11.04
CA SER A 403 16.88 6.84 10.43
C SER A 403 17.98 6.31 9.51
N LEU A 404 18.71 5.27 9.94
CA LEU A 404 19.77 4.65 9.14
C LEU A 404 19.20 4.06 7.85
N LEU A 405 18.13 3.28 7.94
CA LEU A 405 17.54 2.61 6.78
C LEU A 405 16.73 3.55 5.89
N SER A 406 16.41 4.78 6.35
CA SER A 406 15.84 5.83 5.49
C SER A 406 16.79 6.30 4.37
N LEU A 407 18.08 5.96 4.44
CA LEU A 407 19.04 6.16 3.34
C LEU A 407 18.63 5.43 2.06
N ILE A 408 17.66 4.51 2.10
CA ILE A 408 17.04 3.92 0.90
C ILE A 408 16.49 4.99 -0.04
N TYR A 409 16.04 6.13 0.46
CA TYR A 409 15.60 7.26 -0.37
C TYR A 409 16.76 7.88 -1.16
N VAL A 410 17.98 7.90 -0.62
CA VAL A 410 19.19 8.33 -1.36
C VAL A 410 19.53 7.33 -2.45
N ILE A 411 19.45 6.03 -2.13
CA ILE A 411 19.66 4.94 -3.11
C ILE A 411 18.66 5.03 -4.26
N GLY A 412 17.46 5.54 -4.01
CA GLY A 412 16.44 5.75 -5.03
C GLY A 412 16.73 6.88 -6.02
N LEU A 413 17.53 7.90 -5.67
CA LEU A 413 17.78 9.08 -6.54
C LEU A 413 18.38 8.72 -7.92
N PRO A 414 19.37 7.86 -8.04
CA PRO A 414 19.88 7.44 -9.35
C PRO A 414 18.81 6.81 -10.24
N PHE A 415 17.88 6.05 -9.68
CA PHE A 415 16.80 5.43 -10.45
C PHE A 415 15.79 6.44 -10.98
N ILE A 416 15.59 7.59 -10.29
CA ILE A 416 14.80 8.71 -10.82
C ILE A 416 15.42 9.24 -12.12
N ALA A 417 16.74 9.36 -12.17
CA ALA A 417 17.44 9.82 -13.37
C ALA A 417 17.35 8.82 -14.55
N LEU A 418 17.27 7.51 -14.23
CA LEU A 418 17.11 6.44 -15.23
C LEU A 418 15.67 6.30 -15.75
N ALA A 419 14.67 6.69 -14.96
CA ALA A 419 13.26 6.64 -15.34
C ALA A 419 12.96 7.72 -16.40
N PRO A 420 12.07 7.49 -17.39
CA PRO A 420 11.77 8.48 -18.42
C PRO A 420 11.02 9.69 -17.84
N GLU A 421 11.38 10.91 -18.27
CA GLU A 421 10.55 12.09 -18.02
C GLU A 421 9.36 12.07 -18.97
N THR A 422 8.17 12.10 -18.39
CA THR A 422 6.91 11.97 -19.14
C THR A 422 6.04 13.22 -19.09
N ALA A 423 6.44 14.23 -18.29
CA ALA A 423 5.72 15.49 -18.25
C ALA A 423 5.68 16.12 -19.65
N ASN A 424 4.48 16.55 -20.06
CA ASN A 424 4.25 17.19 -21.37
C ASN A 424 4.48 16.28 -22.59
N ARG A 425 4.56 14.96 -22.42
CA ARG A 425 4.55 14.01 -23.53
C ARG A 425 3.14 13.46 -23.73
N ALA A 426 2.71 13.35 -25.00
CA ALA A 426 1.55 12.54 -25.33
C ALA A 426 1.79 11.10 -24.85
N LEU A 427 0.76 10.46 -24.33
CA LEU A 427 0.85 9.04 -23.96
C LEU A 427 1.27 8.26 -25.20
N ALA A 428 2.33 7.44 -25.09
CA ALA A 428 2.75 6.56 -26.18
C ALA A 428 1.63 5.54 -26.44
N ASP A 429 1.19 5.51 -27.70
CA ASP A 429 0.21 4.53 -28.21
C ASP A 429 0.78 3.12 -28.27
#